data_d8e58505821da4fc7e57b30fda9667c7
#
_entry.id   d8e58505821da4fc7e57b30fda9667c7
#
_cell.length_a   1.000
_cell.length_b   1.000
_cell.length_c   1.000
_cell.angle_alpha   90.00
_cell.angle_beta   90.00
_cell.angle_gamma   90.00
#
_symmetry.space_group_name_H-M   'P 1'
#
loop_
_entity.id
_entity.type
_entity.pdbx_description
1 polymer ?
#
loop_
_entity_poly.entity_id
_entity_poly.type
_entity_poly.pdbx_seq_one_letter_code
_entity_poly.pdbx_strand_id
1 'polypeptide(L)'
;MRLLALHAKQVSTLSLALVLAVAHLAGQNSSSPPQPAQWFAGPAPPVPGVRGFTVLFENDQLVVNPPQPWPGAGDPATDLPQACATLPPPDRARCGEAGHNWHNHKLNRVLIYFRAGGERLTYLDGTVEDLTWEPDTVKWSPAIGFHYSGPLPTPRVDPRPSGPTGVIVAIKKAGYPGKVAGTALDPLRVAAKNFTLVFENSQVRVLRLKMGPRQSVPMHEYTLNHMVVCMTDLNARMTSPGGEAEVAPHKLGDFSWSGPSRQKIDNLTDKPLETVILELKTIY
;
A
#
# COMPACT_ATOMS: atom_id res chain seq x y z
N MET A 1 -27.13 42.24 -68.32
CA MET A 1 -28.13 42.31 -67.21
C MET A 1 -27.81 41.26 -66.19
N ARG A 2 -27.42 41.71 -64.97
CA ARG A 2 -27.67 41.14 -63.64
C ARG A 2 -27.53 39.58 -63.52
N LEU A 3 -26.67 38.99 -62.68
CA LEU A 3 -26.67 39.06 -61.21
C LEU A 3 -25.30 38.71 -60.65
N LEU A 4 -24.76 39.61 -59.91
CA LEU A 4 -23.77 39.39 -58.86
C LEU A 4 -24.51 39.05 -57.56
N ALA A 5 -23.80 38.36 -56.70
CA ALA A 5 -23.99 38.22 -55.27
C ALA A 5 -24.50 36.85 -54.81
N LEU A 6 -23.59 36.15 -54.13
CA LEU A 6 -23.68 35.69 -52.74
C LEU A 6 -22.63 34.59 -52.47
N HIS A 7 -21.43 34.98 -52.11
CA HIS A 7 -20.53 34.11 -51.40
C HIS A 7 -19.74 34.95 -50.39
N ALA A 8 -20.35 35.20 -49.25
CA ALA A 8 -19.66 35.63 -48.05
C ALA A 8 -20.54 35.28 -46.86
N LYS A 9 -20.15 34.25 -46.14
CA LYS A 9 -20.38 34.03 -44.70
C LYS A 9 -20.43 32.52 -44.36
N GLN A 10 -19.25 31.94 -44.25
CA GLN A 10 -19.08 30.74 -43.41
C GLN A 10 -17.58 30.53 -43.13
N VAL A 11 -16.99 31.48 -42.45
CA VAL A 11 -15.68 31.28 -41.78
C VAL A 11 -15.77 32.08 -40.50
N SER A 12 -16.30 31.48 -39.41
CA SER A 12 -16.09 31.98 -38.07
C SER A 12 -16.90 31.19 -37.06
N THR A 13 -16.67 29.88 -36.89
CA THR A 13 -17.14 29.17 -35.70
C THR A 13 -16.26 28.01 -35.27
N LEU A 14 -15.10 27.78 -35.90
CA LEU A 14 -14.23 26.66 -35.50
C LEU A 14 -13.01 27.07 -34.64
N SER A 15 -12.78 28.37 -34.39
CA SER A 15 -11.60 28.81 -33.63
C SER A 15 -11.87 29.07 -32.16
N LEU A 16 -13.10 28.98 -31.66
CA LEU A 16 -13.41 29.27 -30.25
C LEU A 16 -13.51 28.03 -29.37
N ALA A 17 -13.63 26.82 -29.96
CA ALA A 17 -13.70 25.58 -29.18
C ALA A 17 -12.33 25.00 -28.78
N LEU A 18 -11.25 25.43 -29.43
CA LEU A 18 -9.91 24.89 -29.14
C LEU A 18 -9.15 25.66 -28.03
N VAL A 19 -9.59 26.85 -27.67
CA VAL A 19 -8.97 27.67 -26.62
C VAL A 19 -9.53 27.34 -25.24
N LEU A 20 -10.72 26.78 -25.15
CA LEU A 20 -11.33 26.41 -23.86
C LEU A 20 -10.89 25.01 -23.34
N ALA A 21 -10.34 24.15 -24.18
CA ALA A 21 -9.83 22.83 -23.77
C ALA A 21 -8.42 22.87 -23.18
N VAL A 22 -7.63 23.91 -23.44
CA VAL A 22 -6.26 24.05 -22.89
C VAL A 22 -6.28 24.75 -21.53
N ALA A 23 -7.32 25.51 -21.21
CA ALA A 23 -7.42 26.20 -19.91
C ALA A 23 -7.87 25.30 -18.75
N HIS A 24 -8.38 24.08 -19.00
CA HIS A 24 -8.83 23.15 -17.96
C HIS A 24 -7.75 22.16 -17.50
N LEU A 25 -6.59 22.14 -18.15
CA LEU A 25 -5.46 21.29 -17.74
C LEU A 25 -4.38 22.03 -16.91
N ALA A 26 -4.52 23.34 -16.77
CA ALA A 26 -3.56 24.18 -16.02
C ALA A 26 -4.03 24.55 -14.60
N GLY A 27 -5.15 24.01 -14.13
CA GLY A 27 -5.84 24.48 -12.93
C GLY A 27 -5.88 23.51 -11.74
N GLN A 28 -4.94 22.57 -11.58
CA GLN A 28 -4.86 21.76 -10.36
C GLN A 28 -3.44 21.72 -9.75
N ASN A 29 -2.73 22.81 -9.79
CA ASN A 29 -1.69 23.06 -8.80
C ASN A 29 -2.33 23.79 -7.61
N SER A 30 -3.13 23.08 -6.82
CA SER A 30 -3.41 23.54 -5.46
C SER A 30 -2.12 23.40 -4.69
N SER A 31 -1.36 24.50 -4.64
CA SER A 31 -0.17 24.66 -3.80
C SER A 31 -0.56 24.81 -2.33
N SER A 32 -1.35 23.88 -1.81
CA SER A 32 -1.42 23.72 -0.38
C SER A 32 -0.02 23.28 0.08
N PRO A 33 0.54 23.91 1.12
CA PRO A 33 1.81 23.47 1.66
C PRO A 33 1.73 21.97 1.98
N PRO A 34 2.80 21.20 1.74
CA PRO A 34 2.80 19.78 2.06
C PRO A 34 2.42 19.61 3.52
N GLN A 35 1.37 18.86 3.77
CA GLN A 35 0.97 18.54 5.14
C GLN A 35 2.06 17.66 5.77
N PRO A 36 2.43 17.91 7.03
CA PRO A 36 3.37 17.07 7.74
C PRO A 36 2.85 15.63 7.75
N ALA A 37 3.78 14.67 7.77
CA ALA A 37 3.44 13.26 7.84
C ALA A 37 2.64 12.99 9.13
N GLN A 38 1.49 12.35 8.98
CA GLN A 38 0.71 11.90 10.12
C GLN A 38 1.19 10.50 10.52
N TRP A 39 1.70 10.35 11.74
CA TRP A 39 2.21 9.11 12.27
C TRP A 39 1.17 8.35 13.09
N PHE A 40 1.21 7.04 12.99
CA PHE A 40 0.32 6.09 13.67
C PHE A 40 1.15 4.98 14.32
N ALA A 41 0.71 4.54 15.50
CA ALA A 41 1.29 3.36 16.13
C ALA A 41 1.02 2.11 15.28
N GLY A 42 2.01 1.25 15.19
CA GLY A 42 1.90 -0.04 14.53
C GLY A 42 1.04 -1.04 15.30
N PRO A 43 0.83 -2.23 14.72
CA PRO A 43 0.03 -3.26 15.37
C PRO A 43 0.69 -3.72 16.67
N ALA A 44 -0.10 -3.82 17.73
CA ALA A 44 0.33 -4.50 18.94
C ALA A 44 0.63 -5.99 18.65
N PRO A 45 1.50 -6.64 19.44
CA PRO A 45 1.66 -8.08 19.37
C PRO A 45 0.30 -8.79 19.52
N PRO A 46 0.04 -9.87 18.77
CA PRO A 46 -1.22 -10.59 18.89
C PRO A 46 -1.44 -11.11 20.30
N VAL A 47 -2.62 -10.83 20.84
CA VAL A 47 -3.02 -11.34 22.16
C VAL A 47 -3.79 -12.66 21.97
N PRO A 48 -3.34 -13.76 22.59
CA PRO A 48 -4.05 -15.03 22.50
C PRO A 48 -5.51 -14.91 22.94
N GLY A 49 -6.43 -15.43 22.12
CA GLY A 49 -7.88 -15.42 22.43
C GLY A 49 -8.63 -14.13 22.10
N VAL A 50 -7.95 -13.04 21.75
CA VAL A 50 -8.59 -11.81 21.26
C VAL A 50 -8.85 -11.94 19.77
N ARG A 51 -10.13 -11.90 19.40
CA ARG A 51 -10.59 -11.91 18.00
C ARG A 51 -11.14 -10.53 17.65
N GLY A 52 -10.83 -10.02 16.49
CA GLY A 52 -11.43 -8.78 15.97
C GLY A 52 -10.64 -8.19 14.83
N PHE A 53 -11.35 -7.54 13.91
CA PHE A 53 -10.74 -6.68 12.90
C PHE A 53 -10.39 -5.35 13.56
N THR A 54 -9.11 -5.06 13.65
CA THR A 54 -8.66 -3.74 14.09
C THR A 54 -8.17 -2.99 12.85
N VAL A 55 -8.96 -2.01 12.41
CA VAL A 55 -8.47 -1.06 11.42
C VAL A 55 -7.53 -0.11 12.14
N LEU A 56 -6.27 -0.09 11.74
CA LEU A 56 -5.25 0.81 12.29
C LEU A 56 -5.36 2.20 11.69
N PHE A 57 -5.69 2.25 10.40
CA PHE A 57 -5.89 3.49 9.67
C PHE A 57 -6.74 3.24 8.41
N GLU A 58 -7.57 4.19 8.06
CA GLU A 58 -8.37 4.15 6.84
C GLU A 58 -8.57 5.54 6.28
N ASN A 59 -8.49 5.65 4.96
CA ASN A 59 -8.89 6.82 4.20
C ASN A 59 -9.59 6.39 2.90
N ASP A 60 -9.75 7.29 1.95
CA ASP A 60 -10.38 7.00 0.66
C ASP A 60 -9.51 6.15 -0.29
N GLN A 61 -8.20 6.04 -0.05
CA GLN A 61 -7.27 5.33 -0.91
C GLN A 61 -6.90 3.93 -0.38
N LEU A 62 -6.82 3.75 0.94
CA LEU A 62 -6.37 2.49 1.55
C LEU A 62 -6.98 2.22 2.92
N VAL A 63 -6.84 0.96 3.35
CA VAL A 63 -7.07 0.49 4.73
C VAL A 63 -5.81 -0.20 5.22
N VAL A 64 -5.39 0.09 6.44
CA VAL A 64 -4.27 -0.55 7.12
C VAL A 64 -4.76 -1.42 8.25
N ASN A 65 -4.39 -2.69 8.20
CA ASN A 65 -4.76 -3.70 9.21
C ASN A 65 -3.50 -4.41 9.71
N PRO A 66 -3.48 -4.95 10.94
CA PRO A 66 -2.49 -5.95 11.30
C PRO A 66 -2.76 -7.24 10.50
N PRO A 67 -1.75 -8.07 10.25
CA PRO A 67 -2.00 -9.45 9.86
C PRO A 67 -2.80 -10.10 10.97
N GLN A 68 -3.92 -10.69 10.63
CA GLN A 68 -4.76 -11.34 11.64
C GLN A 68 -4.08 -12.62 12.10
N PRO A 69 -4.00 -12.89 13.41
CA PRO A 69 -3.71 -14.22 13.87
C PRO A 69 -4.87 -15.12 13.41
N TRP A 70 -4.52 -16.22 12.78
CA TRP A 70 -5.46 -17.29 12.43
C TRP A 70 -6.34 -17.70 13.64
N PRO A 71 -7.67 -17.94 13.45
CA PRO A 71 -8.46 -17.94 12.24
C PRO A 71 -9.38 -16.71 12.14
N GLY A 72 -9.51 -16.15 10.96
CA GLY A 72 -10.63 -15.30 10.69
C GLY A 72 -10.39 -13.90 10.19
N ALA A 73 -9.42 -13.70 9.35
CA ALA A 73 -9.00 -12.39 8.91
C ALA A 73 -9.40 -12.03 7.48
N GLY A 74 -10.64 -12.13 7.15
CA GLY A 74 -11.20 -11.63 5.90
C GLY A 74 -12.44 -10.79 6.17
N ASP A 75 -12.92 -10.06 5.18
CA ASP A 75 -14.26 -9.52 5.24
C ASP A 75 -15.24 -10.66 5.55
N PRO A 76 -16.19 -10.48 6.48
CA PRO A 76 -17.20 -11.47 6.73
C PRO A 76 -17.83 -11.87 5.39
N ALA A 77 -17.83 -13.16 5.08
CA ALA A 77 -18.36 -13.65 3.81
C ALA A 77 -19.89 -13.56 3.84
N THR A 78 -20.43 -12.37 3.67
CA THR A 78 -21.88 -12.15 3.56
C THR A 78 -22.47 -12.92 2.37
N ASP A 79 -21.65 -13.20 1.35
CA ASP A 79 -22.06 -13.89 0.12
C ASP A 79 -21.72 -15.39 0.15
N LEU A 80 -21.14 -15.90 1.24
CA LEU A 80 -20.72 -17.29 1.34
C LEU A 80 -21.88 -18.30 1.13
N PRO A 81 -23.07 -18.13 1.71
CA PRO A 81 -24.19 -19.06 1.47
C PRO A 81 -24.56 -19.20 0.00
N GLN A 82 -24.52 -18.10 -0.76
CA GLN A 82 -24.82 -18.11 -2.19
C GLN A 82 -23.67 -18.73 -2.99
N ALA A 83 -22.42 -18.41 -2.67
CA ALA A 83 -21.25 -19.02 -3.28
C ALA A 83 -21.21 -20.53 -3.02
N CYS A 84 -21.49 -20.97 -1.79
CA CYS A 84 -21.60 -22.40 -1.44
C CYS A 84 -22.69 -23.12 -2.22
N ALA A 85 -23.83 -22.48 -2.49
CA ALA A 85 -24.95 -23.08 -3.21
C ALA A 85 -24.61 -23.43 -4.67
N THR A 86 -23.64 -22.76 -5.26
CA THR A 86 -23.19 -22.99 -6.65
C THR A 86 -22.19 -24.13 -6.80
N LEU A 87 -21.66 -24.65 -5.69
CA LEU A 87 -20.63 -25.70 -5.70
C LEU A 87 -21.23 -27.10 -5.94
N PRO A 88 -20.43 -28.05 -6.47
CA PRO A 88 -20.77 -29.47 -6.49
C PRO A 88 -21.05 -30.00 -5.07
N PRO A 89 -21.89 -31.06 -4.91
CA PRO A 89 -22.30 -31.57 -3.60
C PRO A 89 -21.18 -31.82 -2.59
N PRO A 90 -20.03 -32.47 -2.95
CA PRO A 90 -18.96 -32.68 -1.98
C PRO A 90 -18.32 -31.42 -1.48
N ASP A 91 -18.17 -30.41 -2.35
CA ASP A 91 -17.56 -29.14 -1.99
C ASP A 91 -18.54 -28.24 -1.24
N ARG A 92 -19.84 -28.34 -1.57
CA ARG A 92 -20.92 -27.69 -0.83
C ARG A 92 -20.99 -28.15 0.63
N ALA A 93 -20.75 -29.42 0.90
CA ALA A 93 -20.72 -29.92 2.25
C ALA A 93 -19.58 -29.37 3.11
N ARG A 94 -18.44 -29.07 2.49
CA ARG A 94 -17.28 -28.42 3.15
C ARG A 94 -17.48 -26.92 3.34
N CYS A 95 -18.22 -26.30 2.45
CA CYS A 95 -18.52 -24.88 2.47
C CYS A 95 -19.48 -24.59 3.63
N GLY A 96 -19.00 -24.04 4.71
CA GLY A 96 -19.80 -23.77 5.91
C GLY A 96 -19.64 -24.81 7.01
N GLU A 97 -18.69 -25.74 6.91
CA GLU A 97 -18.30 -26.57 8.05
C GLU A 97 -18.00 -25.71 9.26
N ALA A 98 -18.63 -26.08 10.39
CA ALA A 98 -18.45 -25.35 11.64
C ALA A 98 -16.96 -25.30 12.03
N GLY A 99 -16.46 -24.11 12.27
CA GLY A 99 -15.06 -23.87 12.65
C GLY A 99 -14.16 -23.38 11.54
N HIS A 100 -14.59 -23.40 10.28
CA HIS A 100 -13.86 -22.81 9.18
C HIS A 100 -14.35 -21.39 8.92
N ASN A 101 -13.46 -20.41 8.99
CA ASN A 101 -13.78 -19.03 8.72
C ASN A 101 -13.52 -18.72 7.24
N TRP A 102 -14.46 -19.07 6.40
CA TRP A 102 -14.45 -18.75 4.99
C TRP A 102 -14.58 -17.24 4.79
N HIS A 103 -13.69 -16.68 3.99
CA HIS A 103 -13.67 -15.27 3.68
C HIS A 103 -13.10 -15.02 2.28
N ASN A 104 -13.23 -13.80 1.82
CA ASN A 104 -12.60 -13.35 0.58
C ASN A 104 -11.87 -12.04 0.83
N HIS A 105 -10.98 -11.69 -0.10
CA HIS A 105 -10.34 -10.39 -0.12
C HIS A 105 -10.72 -9.68 -1.41
N LYS A 106 -11.62 -8.70 -1.29
CA LYS A 106 -12.12 -7.92 -2.45
C LYS A 106 -11.11 -6.89 -2.96
N LEU A 107 -10.12 -6.54 -2.16
CA LEU A 107 -9.11 -5.54 -2.49
C LEU A 107 -7.74 -6.19 -2.70
N ASN A 108 -6.98 -5.60 -3.62
CA ASN A 108 -5.56 -5.89 -3.75
C ASN A 108 -4.79 -5.33 -2.54
N ARG A 109 -3.72 -6.00 -2.13
CA ARG A 109 -3.02 -5.71 -0.90
C ARG A 109 -1.50 -5.68 -1.09
N VAL A 110 -0.82 -4.86 -0.29
CA VAL A 110 0.60 -5.01 0.00
C VAL A 110 0.72 -5.66 1.38
N LEU A 111 1.40 -6.78 1.44
CA LEU A 111 1.66 -7.52 2.67
C LEU A 111 3.09 -7.24 3.10
N ILE A 112 3.26 -6.77 4.34
CA ILE A 112 4.55 -6.43 4.94
C ILE A 112 4.69 -7.29 6.18
N TYR A 113 5.54 -8.30 6.13
CA TYR A 113 5.77 -9.23 7.23
C TYR A 113 7.07 -8.89 7.95
N PHE A 114 7.00 -8.66 9.24
CA PHE A 114 8.18 -8.42 10.07
C PHE A 114 8.81 -9.71 10.56
N ARG A 115 8.07 -10.82 10.56
CA ARG A 115 8.48 -12.12 11.09
C ARG A 115 8.29 -13.21 10.03
N ALA A 116 9.08 -14.29 10.14
CA ALA A 116 8.82 -15.49 9.36
C ALA A 116 7.46 -16.09 9.72
N GLY A 117 6.83 -16.71 8.77
CA GLY A 117 5.54 -17.34 8.98
C GLY A 117 5.06 -18.14 7.76
N GLY A 118 3.85 -18.61 7.87
CA GLY A 118 3.16 -19.29 6.78
C GLY A 118 1.74 -19.63 7.14
N GLU A 119 0.94 -19.89 6.12
CA GLU A 119 -0.45 -20.29 6.22
C GLU A 119 -0.79 -21.26 5.10
N ARG A 120 -1.79 -22.09 5.33
CA ARG A 120 -2.41 -22.95 4.33
C ARG A 120 -3.72 -22.33 3.90
N LEU A 121 -3.85 -22.02 2.63
CA LEU A 121 -5.12 -21.61 2.04
C LEU A 121 -5.85 -22.85 1.51
N THR A 122 -7.15 -22.92 1.78
CA THR A 122 -8.03 -23.91 1.17
C THR A 122 -9.15 -23.20 0.46
N TYR A 123 -9.28 -23.44 -0.84
CA TYR A 123 -10.27 -22.82 -1.70
C TYR A 123 -11.58 -23.62 -1.74
N LEU A 124 -12.65 -23.01 -2.26
CA LEU A 124 -13.98 -23.65 -2.34
C LEU A 124 -13.98 -24.92 -3.21
N ASP A 125 -13.11 -24.98 -4.22
CA ASP A 125 -12.94 -26.15 -5.10
C ASP A 125 -12.11 -27.28 -4.48
N GLY A 126 -11.68 -27.10 -3.23
CA GLY A 126 -10.84 -28.07 -2.51
C GLY A 126 -9.34 -27.93 -2.81
N THR A 127 -8.95 -27.01 -3.68
CA THR A 127 -7.54 -26.72 -3.92
C THR A 127 -6.89 -26.20 -2.63
N VAL A 128 -5.65 -26.63 -2.38
CA VAL A 128 -4.88 -26.25 -1.20
C VAL A 128 -3.55 -25.62 -1.66
N GLU A 129 -3.19 -24.51 -1.03
CA GLU A 129 -1.95 -23.80 -1.27
C GLU A 129 -1.24 -23.49 0.05
N ASP A 130 0.02 -23.90 0.18
CA ASP A 130 0.86 -23.57 1.33
C ASP A 130 1.68 -22.34 1.03
N LEU A 131 1.41 -21.26 1.72
CA LEU A 131 2.14 -20.00 1.63
C LEU A 131 3.16 -19.92 2.76
N THR A 132 4.38 -19.53 2.43
CA THR A 132 5.42 -19.23 3.41
C THR A 132 6.09 -17.89 3.08
N TRP A 133 6.61 -17.24 4.12
CA TRP A 133 7.38 -16.01 3.98
C TRP A 133 8.51 -15.94 4.99
N GLU A 134 9.58 -15.28 4.57
CA GLU A 134 10.72 -14.94 5.42
C GLU A 134 10.46 -13.65 6.20
N PRO A 135 11.25 -13.37 7.25
CA PRO A 135 11.23 -12.06 7.91
C PRO A 135 11.46 -10.94 6.90
N ASP A 136 10.86 -9.80 7.18
CA ASP A 136 11.00 -8.56 6.40
C ASP A 136 10.55 -8.69 4.93
N THR A 137 9.69 -9.69 4.65
CA THR A 137 9.09 -9.89 3.33
C THR A 137 8.06 -8.80 3.05
N VAL A 138 8.16 -8.23 1.84
CA VAL A 138 7.16 -7.30 1.28
C VAL A 138 6.69 -7.87 -0.05
N LYS A 139 5.40 -8.14 -0.17
CA LYS A 139 4.84 -8.74 -1.38
C LYS A 139 3.48 -8.17 -1.76
N TRP A 140 3.18 -8.26 -3.05
CA TRP A 140 1.86 -8.01 -3.59
C TRP A 140 0.95 -9.23 -3.39
N SER A 141 -0.28 -8.98 -3.00
CA SER A 141 -1.34 -9.99 -2.93
C SER A 141 -2.56 -9.45 -3.66
N PRO A 142 -2.92 -9.99 -4.83
CA PRO A 142 -4.14 -9.59 -5.52
C PRO A 142 -5.38 -9.94 -4.69
N ALA A 143 -6.50 -9.35 -5.07
CA ALA A 143 -7.80 -9.79 -4.58
C ALA A 143 -7.96 -11.30 -4.82
N ILE A 144 -8.44 -12.01 -3.82
CA ILE A 144 -8.55 -13.47 -3.84
C ILE A 144 -9.97 -13.88 -3.44
N GLY A 145 -10.50 -14.86 -4.15
CA GLY A 145 -11.83 -15.42 -3.90
C GLY A 145 -11.97 -16.11 -2.55
N PHE A 146 -13.11 -16.77 -2.36
CA PHE A 146 -13.39 -17.47 -1.12
C PHE A 146 -12.38 -18.57 -0.81
N HIS A 147 -11.83 -18.48 0.37
CA HIS A 147 -10.92 -19.46 0.95
C HIS A 147 -11.01 -19.40 2.47
N TYR A 148 -10.43 -20.37 3.13
CA TYR A 148 -10.08 -20.23 4.53
C TYR A 148 -8.57 -20.40 4.70
N SER A 149 -8.00 -19.69 5.67
CA SER A 149 -6.61 -19.81 6.06
C SER A 149 -6.46 -20.72 7.27
N GLY A 150 -5.49 -21.60 7.27
CA GLY A 150 -5.17 -22.50 8.34
C GLY A 150 -3.68 -22.58 8.65
N PRO A 151 -3.31 -23.25 9.73
CA PRO A 151 -1.91 -23.48 10.04
C PRO A 151 -1.28 -24.40 8.98
N LEU A 152 0.00 -24.17 8.70
CA LEU A 152 0.78 -25.13 7.95
C LEU A 152 0.85 -26.47 8.68
N PRO A 153 0.93 -27.60 7.97
CA PRO A 153 1.15 -28.91 8.59
C PRO A 153 2.42 -28.94 9.44
N THR A 154 3.43 -28.21 9.02
CA THR A 154 4.66 -27.97 9.79
C THR A 154 4.77 -26.48 10.04
N PRO A 155 4.43 -26.01 11.26
CA PRO A 155 4.51 -24.60 11.58
C PRO A 155 5.91 -24.03 11.41
N ARG A 156 6.03 -22.85 10.82
CA ARG A 156 7.28 -22.10 10.81
C ARG A 156 7.40 -21.30 12.11
N VAL A 157 8.52 -21.46 12.77
CA VAL A 157 8.83 -20.73 14.00
C VAL A 157 9.85 -19.64 13.68
N ASP A 158 9.50 -18.39 13.99
CA ASP A 158 10.45 -17.29 13.94
C ASP A 158 11.25 -17.28 15.25
N PRO A 159 12.59 -17.37 15.20
CA PRO A 159 13.43 -17.39 16.40
C PRO A 159 13.52 -16.04 17.11
N ARG A 160 13.03 -14.97 16.49
CA ARG A 160 13.07 -13.63 17.09
C ARG A 160 12.07 -13.51 18.26
N PRO A 161 12.32 -12.62 19.23
CA PRO A 161 11.38 -12.37 20.34
C PRO A 161 9.99 -12.03 19.86
N SER A 162 8.97 -12.27 20.67
CA SER A 162 7.58 -11.88 20.37
C SER A 162 7.48 -10.40 20.01
N GLY A 163 6.66 -10.08 19.03
CA GLY A 163 6.50 -8.71 18.52
C GLY A 163 5.43 -8.67 17.43
N PRO A 164 5.20 -7.50 16.81
CA PRO A 164 4.25 -7.38 15.71
C PRO A 164 4.64 -8.32 14.56
N THR A 165 3.65 -8.92 13.92
CA THR A 165 3.87 -9.90 12.85
C THR A 165 3.97 -9.26 11.48
N GLY A 166 3.33 -8.09 11.28
CA GLY A 166 3.35 -7.36 10.03
C GLY A 166 2.26 -6.29 9.93
N VAL A 167 2.14 -5.74 8.72
CA VAL A 167 1.10 -4.78 8.33
C VAL A 167 0.53 -5.20 6.97
N ILE A 168 -0.78 -5.16 6.82
CA ILE A 168 -1.50 -5.37 5.56
C ILE A 168 -2.09 -4.03 5.11
N VAL A 169 -1.76 -3.63 3.90
CA VAL A 169 -2.28 -2.41 3.28
C VAL A 169 -3.18 -2.79 2.12
N ALA A 170 -4.49 -2.70 2.31
CA ALA A 170 -5.47 -2.95 1.26
C ALA A 170 -5.75 -1.66 0.47
N ILE A 171 -5.70 -1.71 -0.85
CA ILE A 171 -5.80 -0.55 -1.74
C ILE A 171 -7.21 -0.47 -2.31
N LYS A 172 -7.94 0.60 -1.99
CA LYS A 172 -9.35 0.78 -2.31
C LYS A 172 -9.62 1.20 -3.74
N LYS A 173 -8.70 1.93 -4.35
CA LYS A 173 -8.93 2.54 -5.66
C LYS A 173 -8.13 1.87 -6.76
N ALA A 174 -8.68 1.90 -7.96
CA ALA A 174 -7.95 1.54 -9.17
C ALA A 174 -6.76 2.48 -9.35
N GLY A 175 -5.70 1.96 -9.93
CA GLY A 175 -4.52 2.72 -10.28
C GLY A 175 -4.43 2.97 -11.79
N TYR A 176 -3.34 3.57 -12.22
CA TYR A 176 -3.04 3.81 -13.62
C TYR A 176 -1.85 2.97 -14.10
N PRO A 177 -1.85 2.51 -15.35
CA PRO A 177 -0.73 1.77 -15.92
C PRO A 177 0.50 2.68 -16.11
N GLY A 178 1.65 2.06 -16.29
CA GLY A 178 2.92 2.74 -16.47
C GLY A 178 3.71 2.90 -15.16
N LYS A 179 4.92 3.41 -15.28
CA LYS A 179 5.80 3.68 -14.13
C LYS A 179 5.56 5.06 -13.56
N VAL A 180 5.86 5.23 -12.27
CA VAL A 180 5.93 6.56 -11.68
C VAL A 180 6.99 7.37 -12.43
N ALA A 181 6.60 8.55 -12.90
CA ALA A 181 7.55 9.44 -13.55
C ALA A 181 8.61 9.90 -12.56
N GLY A 182 9.84 9.49 -12.77
CA GLY A 182 10.96 9.88 -11.92
C GLY A 182 11.30 11.37 -12.13
N THR A 183 11.44 12.11 -11.04
CA THR A 183 11.94 13.48 -11.04
C THR A 183 13.47 13.51 -10.92
N ALA A 184 14.05 14.71 -10.95
CA ALA A 184 15.47 14.88 -10.65
C ALA A 184 15.81 14.45 -9.21
N LEU A 185 14.82 14.47 -8.31
CA LEU A 185 14.95 14.10 -6.89
C LEU A 185 14.33 12.72 -6.58
N ASP A 186 14.03 11.91 -7.59
CA ASP A 186 13.53 10.54 -7.35
C ASP A 186 14.50 9.76 -6.44
N PRO A 187 14.01 9.10 -5.38
CA PRO A 187 14.83 8.37 -4.42
C PRO A 187 15.79 7.36 -5.06
N LEU A 188 15.33 6.62 -6.07
CA LEU A 188 16.15 5.62 -6.78
C LEU A 188 17.28 6.27 -7.61
N ARG A 189 17.17 7.56 -7.89
CA ARG A 189 18.19 8.31 -8.64
C ARG A 189 19.20 8.99 -7.72
N VAL A 190 18.70 9.75 -6.71
CA VAL A 190 19.58 10.58 -5.87
C VAL A 190 20.23 9.80 -4.74
N ALA A 191 19.65 8.67 -4.34
CA ALA A 191 20.11 7.85 -3.23
C ALA A 191 20.02 6.35 -3.54
N ALA A 192 20.45 5.93 -4.74
CA ALA A 192 20.39 4.55 -5.23
C ALA A 192 21.14 3.52 -4.35
N LYS A 193 22.04 3.97 -3.49
CA LYS A 193 22.72 3.10 -2.51
C LYS A 193 21.82 2.76 -1.31
N ASN A 194 20.83 3.58 -1.05
CA ASN A 194 19.93 3.48 0.09
C ASN A 194 18.54 2.97 -0.31
N PHE A 195 18.03 3.41 -1.46
CA PHE A 195 16.72 3.02 -1.94
C PHE A 195 16.81 1.89 -2.97
N THR A 196 15.93 0.91 -2.81
CA THR A 196 15.71 -0.15 -3.81
C THR A 196 14.23 -0.21 -4.16
N LEU A 197 13.94 -0.47 -5.45
CA LEU A 197 12.58 -0.79 -5.89
C LEU A 197 12.28 -2.24 -5.49
N VAL A 198 11.27 -2.45 -4.65
CA VAL A 198 10.79 -3.79 -4.30
C VAL A 198 9.93 -4.33 -5.43
N PHE A 199 8.90 -3.58 -5.80
CA PHE A 199 8.10 -3.80 -7.01
C PHE A 199 7.31 -2.54 -7.36
N GLU A 200 6.78 -2.53 -8.58
CA GLU A 200 5.84 -1.51 -9.06
C GLU A 200 4.79 -2.17 -9.96
N ASN A 201 3.52 -1.84 -9.71
CA ASN A 201 2.40 -2.25 -10.54
C ASN A 201 1.48 -1.06 -10.87
N SER A 202 0.26 -1.31 -11.34
CA SER A 202 -0.67 -0.23 -11.66
C SER A 202 -1.17 0.56 -10.45
N GLN A 203 -1.16 0.00 -9.23
CA GLN A 203 -1.75 0.64 -8.05
C GLN A 203 -0.71 1.22 -7.09
N VAL A 204 0.51 0.69 -7.08
CA VAL A 204 1.52 1.08 -6.10
C VAL A 204 2.94 0.94 -6.66
N ARG A 205 3.82 1.85 -6.25
CA ARG A 205 5.27 1.71 -6.32
C ARG A 205 5.80 1.51 -4.90
N VAL A 206 6.50 0.40 -4.67
CA VAL A 206 7.02 0.05 -3.34
C VAL A 206 8.53 0.16 -3.34
N LEU A 207 9.03 1.03 -2.48
CA LEU A 207 10.45 1.25 -2.26
C LEU A 207 10.85 0.74 -0.88
N ARG A 208 12.12 0.39 -0.74
CA ARG A 208 12.74 0.04 0.51
C ARG A 208 13.94 0.96 0.74
N LEU A 209 13.94 1.67 1.88
CA LEU A 209 15.05 2.48 2.34
C LEU A 209 15.85 1.69 3.38
N LYS A 210 17.17 1.62 3.19
CA LYS A 210 18.12 1.12 4.19
C LYS A 210 19.18 2.17 4.46
N MET A 211 19.43 2.45 5.73
CA MET A 211 20.47 3.38 6.16
C MET A 211 21.35 2.72 7.20
N GLY A 212 22.65 2.88 7.04
CA GLY A 212 23.60 2.51 8.09
C GLY A 212 23.54 3.44 9.32
N PRO A 213 24.28 3.10 10.39
CA PRO A 213 24.44 3.97 11.55
C PRO A 213 24.92 5.37 11.14
N ARG A 214 24.31 6.41 11.71
CA ARG A 214 24.67 7.83 11.47
C ARG A 214 24.71 8.26 10.01
N GLN A 215 24.12 7.50 9.11
CA GLN A 215 24.08 7.82 7.67
C GLN A 215 23.04 8.89 7.38
N SER A 216 23.34 9.72 6.39
CA SER A 216 22.40 10.69 5.80
C SER A 216 21.99 10.25 4.40
N VAL A 217 20.73 10.45 4.07
CA VAL A 217 20.16 10.36 2.72
C VAL A 217 19.87 11.76 2.24
N PRO A 218 20.34 12.16 1.05
CA PRO A 218 20.16 13.51 0.54
C PRO A 218 18.67 13.84 0.32
N MET A 219 18.40 15.11 0.02
CA MET A 219 17.06 15.55 -0.36
C MET A 219 16.53 14.72 -1.52
N HIS A 220 15.35 14.14 -1.30
CA HIS A 220 14.63 13.33 -2.27
C HIS A 220 13.14 13.66 -2.24
N GLU A 221 12.39 13.18 -3.23
CA GLU A 221 10.99 13.55 -3.44
C GLU A 221 10.12 12.33 -3.67
N TYR A 222 9.01 12.26 -2.94
CA TYR A 222 7.88 11.41 -3.25
C TYR A 222 6.82 12.25 -3.95
N THR A 223 6.47 11.90 -5.19
CA THR A 223 5.54 12.69 -6.01
C THR A 223 4.08 12.30 -5.84
N LEU A 224 3.83 11.22 -5.12
CA LEU A 224 2.50 10.67 -4.87
C LEU A 224 2.20 10.67 -3.37
N ASN A 225 0.91 10.52 -3.04
CA ASN A 225 0.54 10.16 -1.68
C ASN A 225 1.24 8.86 -1.31
N HIS A 226 1.79 8.82 -0.11
CA HIS A 226 2.58 7.67 0.29
C HIS A 226 2.42 7.32 1.76
N MET A 227 2.66 6.06 2.02
CA MET A 227 2.76 5.50 3.35
C MET A 227 4.19 5.04 3.60
N VAL A 228 4.72 5.34 4.78
CA VAL A 228 6.02 4.81 5.25
C VAL A 228 5.75 3.84 6.39
N VAL A 229 6.36 2.66 6.36
CA VAL A 229 6.28 1.64 7.42
C VAL A 229 7.66 1.39 7.98
N CYS A 230 7.81 1.48 9.31
CA CYS A 230 9.06 1.19 10.01
C CYS A 230 9.32 -0.32 10.06
N MET A 231 10.42 -0.77 9.43
CA MET A 231 10.89 -2.16 9.47
C MET A 231 11.85 -2.42 10.64
N THR A 232 12.31 -1.35 11.28
CA THR A 232 13.13 -1.34 12.50
C THR A 232 12.67 -0.20 13.39
N ASP A 233 13.13 -0.18 14.63
CA ASP A 233 13.02 1.04 15.44
C ASP A 233 13.73 2.19 14.71
N LEU A 234 13.09 3.33 14.68
CA LEU A 234 13.52 4.53 13.97
C LEU A 234 13.76 5.66 14.97
N ASN A 235 14.88 6.33 14.84
CA ASN A 235 15.12 7.66 15.41
C ASN A 235 15.89 8.45 14.35
N ALA A 236 15.16 9.21 13.56
CA ALA A 236 15.70 9.94 12.43
C ALA A 236 15.27 11.42 12.49
N ARG A 237 16.09 12.26 11.88
CA ARG A 237 15.72 13.64 11.58
C ARG A 237 15.25 13.71 10.13
N MET A 238 14.02 14.14 9.93
CA MET A 238 13.49 14.47 8.61
C MET A 238 13.51 15.98 8.44
N THR A 239 14.17 16.47 7.41
CA THR A 239 14.33 17.90 7.15
C THR A 239 13.66 18.25 5.83
N SER A 240 12.74 19.22 5.86
CA SER A 240 12.04 19.76 4.70
C SER A 240 12.96 20.67 3.85
N PRO A 241 12.59 21.02 2.61
CA PRO A 241 13.35 22.00 1.81
C PRO A 241 13.50 23.38 2.48
N GLY A 242 12.55 23.76 3.32
CA GLY A 242 12.60 25.01 4.10
C GLY A 242 13.53 24.97 5.31
N GLY A 243 14.16 23.82 5.59
CA GLY A 243 15.06 23.67 6.73
C GLY A 243 14.33 23.30 8.05
N GLU A 244 13.01 23.20 8.02
CA GLU A 244 12.25 22.68 9.17
C GLU A 244 12.60 21.22 9.38
N ALA A 245 12.86 20.85 10.62
CA ALA A 245 13.26 19.51 10.97
C ALA A 245 12.32 18.90 12.02
N GLU A 246 11.89 17.69 11.75
CA GLU A 246 11.16 16.85 12.69
C GLU A 246 12.07 15.72 13.17
N VAL A 247 12.08 15.48 14.48
CA VAL A 247 12.78 14.35 15.11
C VAL A 247 11.78 13.64 16.01
N ALA A 248 11.46 12.41 15.66
CA ALA A 248 10.60 11.59 16.51
C ALA A 248 11.06 10.14 16.49
N PRO A 249 11.07 9.46 17.65
CA PRO A 249 11.31 8.03 17.70
C PRO A 249 10.05 7.27 17.31
N HIS A 250 10.20 6.28 16.44
CA HIS A 250 9.13 5.35 16.05
C HIS A 250 9.59 3.92 16.26
N LYS A 251 8.65 3.01 16.40
CA LYS A 251 8.89 1.60 16.63
C LYS A 251 8.71 0.78 15.38
N LEU A 252 9.27 -0.42 15.39
CA LEU A 252 8.94 -1.45 14.40
C LEU A 252 7.43 -1.55 14.24
N GLY A 253 6.96 -1.40 13.01
CA GLY A 253 5.55 -1.47 12.65
C GLY A 253 4.81 -0.13 12.68
N ASP A 254 5.34 0.92 13.31
CA ASP A 254 4.76 2.25 13.19
C ASP A 254 4.75 2.68 11.71
N PHE A 255 3.76 3.47 11.35
CA PHE A 255 3.63 3.92 9.98
C PHE A 255 3.15 5.37 9.91
N SER A 256 3.42 6.00 8.78
CA SER A 256 2.90 7.35 8.49
C SER A 256 2.16 7.38 7.18
N TRP A 257 1.27 8.37 7.06
CA TRP A 257 0.61 8.75 5.83
C TRP A 257 0.88 10.20 5.51
N SER A 258 1.23 10.50 4.26
CA SER A 258 1.40 11.88 3.79
C SER A 258 1.11 12.02 2.30
N GLY A 259 0.86 13.26 1.88
CA GLY A 259 0.84 13.67 0.49
C GLY A 259 2.24 13.69 -0.11
N PRO A 260 2.38 14.17 -1.36
CA PRO A 260 3.67 14.39 -1.99
C PRO A 260 4.58 15.22 -1.09
N SER A 261 5.84 14.82 -0.97
CA SER A 261 6.76 15.48 -0.04
C SER A 261 8.20 15.47 -0.55
N ARG A 262 9.00 16.41 -0.03
CA ARG A 262 10.46 16.46 -0.21
C ARG A 262 11.11 16.48 1.14
N GLN A 263 12.14 15.66 1.33
CA GLN A 263 12.82 15.55 2.61
C GLN A 263 14.25 15.04 2.46
N LYS A 264 15.09 15.45 3.40
CA LYS A 264 16.37 14.83 3.73
C LYS A 264 16.16 13.97 4.98
N ILE A 265 16.84 12.83 5.09
CA ILE A 265 16.75 11.97 6.27
C ILE A 265 18.16 11.75 6.85
N ASP A 266 18.30 11.94 8.16
CA ASP A 266 19.50 11.63 8.91
C ASP A 266 19.19 10.57 9.98
N ASN A 267 19.86 9.42 9.92
CA ASN A 267 19.77 8.40 10.99
C ASN A 267 20.53 8.91 12.22
N LEU A 268 19.84 9.14 13.32
CA LEU A 268 20.41 9.68 14.55
C LEU A 268 20.95 8.60 15.50
N THR A 269 20.94 7.33 15.08
CA THR A 269 21.33 6.20 15.93
C THR A 269 22.60 5.51 15.45
N ASP A 270 23.20 4.72 16.33
CA ASP A 270 24.33 3.83 16.03
C ASP A 270 23.87 2.46 15.49
N LYS A 271 22.58 2.34 15.15
CA LYS A 271 21.98 1.14 14.58
C LYS A 271 21.51 1.43 13.14
N PRO A 272 21.51 0.43 12.26
CA PRO A 272 20.87 0.58 10.96
C PRO A 272 19.36 0.82 11.14
N LEU A 273 18.78 1.57 10.23
CA LEU A 273 17.33 1.72 10.12
C LEU A 273 16.84 1.25 8.75
N GLU A 274 15.61 0.77 8.73
CA GLU A 274 14.96 0.32 7.51
C GLU A 274 13.49 0.73 7.51
N THR A 275 13.01 1.21 6.35
CA THR A 275 11.59 1.51 6.12
C THR A 275 11.14 1.00 4.77
N VAL A 276 9.85 0.73 4.64
CA VAL A 276 9.18 0.44 3.36
C VAL A 276 8.26 1.61 3.05
N ILE A 277 8.32 2.09 1.81
CA ILE A 277 7.53 3.21 1.32
C ILE A 277 6.59 2.70 0.23
N LEU A 278 5.29 3.00 0.37
CA LEU A 278 4.26 2.68 -0.59
C LEU A 278 3.76 3.98 -1.21
N GLU A 279 4.17 4.29 -2.43
CA GLU A 279 3.63 5.40 -3.20
C GLU A 279 2.39 4.93 -3.96
N LEU A 280 1.23 5.55 -3.71
CA LEU A 280 -0.05 5.13 -4.28
C LEU A 280 -0.27 5.77 -5.65
N LYS A 281 -0.38 4.93 -6.66
CA LYS A 281 -0.68 5.30 -8.06
C LYS A 281 -2.19 5.37 -8.32
N THR A 282 -2.99 5.56 -7.29
CA THR A 282 -4.44 5.54 -7.40
C THR A 282 -4.97 6.85 -7.96
N ILE A 283 -6.00 6.74 -8.80
CA ILE A 283 -6.68 7.89 -9.42
C ILE A 283 -7.65 8.48 -8.38
N TYR A 284 -7.64 9.80 -8.26
CA TYR A 284 -8.55 10.56 -7.39
C TYR A 284 -9.98 10.63 -7.95
#